data_87b5664a01847a284e3a1e2c4d9acb81
#
_entry.id   87b5664a01847a284e3a1e2c4d9acb81
#
_cell.length_a   1.000
_cell.length_b   1.000
_cell.length_c   1.000
_cell.angle_alpha   90.00
_cell.angle_beta   90.00
_cell.angle_gamma   90.00
#
_symmetry.space_group_name_H-M   'P 1'
#
loop_
_entity.id
_entity.type
_entity.pdbx_description
1 polymer ?
#
loop_
_entity_poly.entity_id
_entity_poly.type
_entity_poly.pdbx_seq_one_letter_code
_entity_poly.pdbx_strand_id
1 'polypeptide(L)'
;MKIAVCPIRGRRCFRLAAFLRHQLRLNVIMTTPEDHDREAATVQGLTHLIAKVLVQMEPLPKRMTTKSFDLLLEAVNMVRHDAPEVFEAIESANPYSSSVRRRFFELASALNAELADGPV
;
A
#
# COMPACT_ATOMS: atom_id res chain seq x y z
N MET A 1 -8.71 -6.95 -11.72
CA MET A 1 -8.12 -7.28 -10.41
C MET A 1 -6.83 -8.05 -10.62
N LYS A 2 -5.81 -7.72 -9.84
CA LYS A 2 -4.51 -8.43 -9.82
C LYS A 2 -4.51 -9.46 -8.70
N ILE A 3 -3.86 -10.60 -8.92
CA ILE A 3 -3.67 -11.64 -7.91
C ILE A 3 -2.25 -12.19 -7.99
N ALA A 4 -1.58 -12.31 -6.87
CA ALA A 4 -0.26 -12.92 -6.77
C ALA A 4 -0.40 -14.43 -6.52
N VAL A 5 0.41 -15.21 -7.21
CA VAL A 5 0.54 -16.65 -6.99
C VAL A 5 1.99 -16.97 -6.69
N CYS A 6 2.25 -17.48 -5.50
CA CYS A 6 3.58 -17.87 -5.03
C CYS A 6 3.74 -19.40 -5.07
N PRO A 7 4.37 -19.98 -6.09
CA PRO A 7 4.61 -21.42 -6.14
C PRO A 7 5.57 -21.84 -5.03
N ILE A 8 5.14 -22.76 -4.17
CA ILE A 8 5.98 -23.31 -3.10
C ILE A 8 6.36 -24.76 -3.38
N ARG A 9 5.37 -25.56 -3.83
CA ARG A 9 5.55 -26.99 -4.06
C ARG A 9 4.63 -27.51 -5.16
N GLY A 10 5.19 -28.35 -6.03
CA GLY A 10 4.44 -29.06 -7.07
C GLY A 10 4.01 -28.17 -8.25
N ARG A 11 3.33 -28.80 -9.23
CA ARG A 11 2.92 -28.14 -10.48
C ARG A 11 1.45 -27.67 -10.51
N ARG A 12 0.67 -27.97 -9.48
CA ARG A 12 -0.75 -27.62 -9.43
C ARG A 12 -0.99 -26.12 -9.40
N CYS A 13 -0.04 -25.36 -8.85
CA CYS A 13 -0.09 -23.89 -8.84
C CYS A 13 -0.14 -23.29 -10.26
N PHE A 14 0.54 -23.89 -11.24
CA PHE A 14 0.49 -23.42 -12.62
C PHE A 14 -0.85 -23.66 -13.28
N ARG A 15 -1.52 -24.77 -12.96
CA ARG A 15 -2.90 -25.07 -13.41
C ARG A 15 -3.89 -24.08 -12.79
N LEU A 16 -3.72 -23.78 -11.49
CA LEU A 16 -4.53 -22.76 -10.81
C LEU A 16 -4.31 -21.38 -11.44
N ALA A 17 -3.07 -20.99 -11.67
CA ALA A 17 -2.75 -19.72 -12.33
C ALA A 17 -3.36 -19.62 -13.73
N ALA A 18 -3.31 -20.70 -14.52
CA ALA A 18 -3.95 -20.77 -15.84
C ALA A 18 -5.48 -20.63 -15.73
N PHE A 19 -6.11 -21.31 -14.79
CA PHE A 19 -7.55 -21.20 -14.52
C PHE A 19 -7.93 -19.75 -14.17
N LEU A 20 -7.22 -19.12 -13.24
CA LEU A 20 -7.46 -17.75 -12.81
C LEU A 20 -7.34 -16.76 -13.97
N ARG A 21 -6.33 -16.96 -14.84
CA ARG A 21 -6.12 -16.13 -16.03
C ARG A 21 -7.22 -16.29 -17.07
N HIS A 22 -7.49 -17.54 -17.44
CA HIS A 22 -8.31 -17.82 -18.63
C HIS A 22 -9.81 -17.87 -18.31
N GLN A 23 -10.19 -18.44 -17.16
CA GLN A 23 -11.60 -18.58 -16.79
C GLN A 23 -12.10 -17.33 -16.05
N LEU A 24 -11.33 -16.79 -15.11
CA LEU A 24 -11.74 -15.64 -14.32
C LEU A 24 -11.19 -14.31 -14.84
N ARG A 25 -10.39 -14.33 -15.91
CA ARG A 25 -9.77 -13.16 -16.56
C ARG A 25 -9.03 -12.25 -15.57
N LEU A 26 -8.40 -12.84 -14.57
CA LEU A 26 -7.60 -12.12 -13.61
C LEU A 26 -6.19 -11.86 -14.14
N ASN A 27 -5.60 -10.73 -13.75
CA ASN A 27 -4.19 -10.47 -13.98
C ASN A 27 -3.36 -11.23 -12.92
N VAL A 28 -2.88 -12.41 -13.29
CA VAL A 28 -2.10 -13.28 -12.41
C VAL A 28 -0.62 -12.95 -12.49
N ILE A 29 -0.03 -12.61 -11.36
CA ILE A 29 1.40 -12.32 -11.21
C ILE A 29 2.05 -13.52 -10.51
N MET A 30 2.93 -14.20 -11.21
CA MET A 30 3.76 -15.26 -10.62
C MET A 30 4.93 -14.61 -9.90
N THR A 31 5.08 -14.89 -8.61
CA THR A 31 6.10 -14.27 -7.77
C THR A 31 6.57 -15.23 -6.68
N THR A 32 7.55 -14.84 -5.91
CA THR A 32 7.98 -15.55 -4.70
C THR A 32 7.34 -14.90 -3.46
N PRO A 33 7.19 -15.63 -2.35
CA PRO A 33 6.72 -15.02 -1.09
C PRO A 33 7.56 -13.82 -0.65
N GLU A 34 8.87 -13.92 -0.83
CA GLU A 34 9.80 -12.86 -0.47
C GLU A 34 9.60 -11.59 -1.31
N ASP A 35 9.53 -11.72 -2.63
CA ASP A 35 9.29 -10.57 -3.52
C ASP A 35 7.89 -9.98 -3.32
N HIS A 36 6.89 -10.85 -3.09
CA HIS A 36 5.54 -10.40 -2.73
C HIS A 36 5.56 -9.52 -1.47
N ASP A 37 6.21 -9.98 -0.41
CA ASP A 37 6.25 -9.26 0.86
C ASP A 37 7.04 -7.95 0.75
N ARG A 38 8.11 -7.94 -0.05
CA ARG A 38 8.91 -6.75 -0.32
C ARG A 38 8.10 -5.67 -1.05
N GLU A 39 7.36 -6.05 -2.08
CA GLU A 39 6.49 -5.12 -2.80
C GLU A 39 5.30 -4.68 -1.95
N ALA A 40 4.66 -5.61 -1.24
CA ALA A 40 3.53 -5.33 -0.35
C ALA A 40 3.91 -4.35 0.76
N ALA A 41 5.12 -4.42 1.29
CA ALA A 41 5.61 -3.47 2.30
C ALA A 41 5.54 -2.02 1.81
N THR A 42 5.84 -1.78 0.54
CA THR A 42 5.71 -0.44 -0.06
C THR A 42 4.26 -0.14 -0.43
N VAL A 43 3.62 -1.01 -1.20
CA VAL A 43 2.28 -0.77 -1.78
C VAL A 43 1.22 -0.65 -0.70
N GLN A 44 1.15 -1.61 0.22
CA GLN A 44 0.17 -1.61 1.30
C GLN A 44 0.61 -0.73 2.47
N GLY A 45 1.90 -0.79 2.82
CA GLY A 45 2.44 -0.02 3.93
C GLY A 45 2.24 1.48 3.77
N LEU A 46 2.66 2.06 2.63
CA LEU A 46 2.48 3.49 2.39
C LEU A 46 1.01 3.89 2.31
N THR A 47 0.17 3.10 1.66
CA THR A 47 -1.26 3.41 1.55
C THR A 47 -1.90 3.53 2.92
N HIS A 48 -1.64 2.59 3.83
CA HIS A 48 -2.21 2.61 5.18
C HIS A 48 -1.59 3.69 6.07
N LEU A 49 -0.30 3.95 5.97
CA LEU A 49 0.35 5.04 6.72
C LEU A 49 -0.21 6.40 6.32
N ILE A 50 -0.31 6.67 5.02
CA ILE A 50 -0.89 7.92 4.50
C ILE A 50 -2.35 8.06 4.94
N ALA A 51 -3.14 6.98 4.81
CA ALA A 51 -4.54 6.99 5.23
C ALA A 51 -4.68 7.30 6.72
N LYS A 52 -3.88 6.70 7.58
CA LYS A 52 -3.92 6.96 9.02
C LYS A 52 -3.57 8.41 9.38
N VAL A 53 -2.60 9.00 8.69
CA VAL A 53 -2.25 10.41 8.90
C VAL A 53 -3.37 11.32 8.42
N LEU A 54 -3.91 11.10 7.21
CA LEU A 54 -4.96 11.96 6.65
C LEU A 54 -6.26 11.89 7.44
N VAL A 55 -6.62 10.72 7.97
CA VAL A 55 -7.79 10.58 8.86
C VAL A 55 -7.63 11.44 10.14
N GLN A 56 -6.42 11.55 10.67
CA GLN A 56 -6.16 12.42 11.83
C GLN A 56 -6.25 13.92 11.50
N MET A 57 -6.14 14.29 10.24
CA MET A 57 -6.27 15.67 9.77
C MET A 57 -7.74 16.08 9.51
N GLU A 58 -8.69 15.16 9.62
CA GLU A 58 -10.11 15.47 9.42
C GLU A 58 -10.63 16.56 10.41
N PRO A 59 -11.56 17.45 10.00
CA PRO A 59 -12.28 17.45 8.73
C PRO A 59 -11.47 18.03 7.56
N LEU A 60 -11.51 17.33 6.42
CA LEU A 60 -10.82 17.75 5.20
C LEU A 60 -11.77 18.56 4.29
N PRO A 61 -11.23 19.48 3.46
CA PRO A 61 -12.03 20.27 2.52
C PRO A 61 -12.82 19.38 1.54
N LYS A 62 -14.06 19.79 1.24
CA LYS A 62 -14.93 19.09 0.30
C LYS A 62 -15.42 19.95 -0.86
N ARG A 63 -15.36 21.27 -0.70
CA ARG A 63 -15.96 22.22 -1.66
C ARG A 63 -15.00 22.64 -2.77
N MET A 64 -13.76 22.92 -2.42
CA MET A 64 -12.74 23.38 -3.36
C MET A 64 -11.61 22.34 -3.37
N THR A 65 -11.76 21.34 -4.21
CA THR A 65 -10.81 20.24 -4.34
C THR A 65 -10.27 20.15 -5.76
N THR A 66 -9.14 19.50 -5.91
CA THR A 66 -8.57 19.13 -7.21
C THR A 66 -8.86 17.64 -7.48
N LYS A 67 -8.79 17.23 -8.74
CA LYS A 67 -8.94 15.81 -9.09
C LYS A 67 -7.91 14.91 -8.40
N SER A 68 -6.67 15.38 -8.26
CA SER A 68 -5.61 14.64 -7.55
C SER A 68 -5.92 14.47 -6.05
N PHE A 69 -6.46 15.51 -5.41
CA PHE A 69 -6.89 15.42 -4.01
C PHE A 69 -8.07 14.45 -3.83
N ASP A 70 -9.05 14.50 -4.73
CA ASP A 70 -10.20 13.59 -4.69
C ASP A 70 -9.76 12.13 -4.83
N LEU A 71 -8.83 11.83 -5.74
CA LEU A 71 -8.26 10.47 -5.89
C LEU A 71 -7.50 10.02 -4.64
N LEU A 72 -6.78 10.93 -3.99
CA LEU A 72 -6.12 10.62 -2.72
C LEU A 72 -7.14 10.26 -1.64
N LEU A 73 -8.23 11.01 -1.52
CA LEU A 73 -9.31 10.70 -0.58
C LEU A 73 -10.05 9.40 -0.92
N GLU A 74 -10.26 9.10 -2.19
CA GLU A 74 -10.80 7.81 -2.62
C GLU A 74 -9.91 6.65 -2.13
N ALA A 75 -8.59 6.77 -2.29
CA ALA A 75 -7.63 5.77 -1.80
C ALA A 75 -7.69 5.61 -0.27
N VAL A 76 -7.76 6.73 0.47
CA VAL A 76 -7.92 6.71 1.93
C VAL A 76 -9.22 6.00 2.34
N ASN A 77 -10.32 6.30 1.66
CA ASN A 77 -11.62 5.70 1.97
C ASN A 77 -11.68 4.19 1.69
N MET A 78 -10.85 3.69 0.77
CA MET A 78 -10.76 2.25 0.50
C MET A 78 -10.18 1.45 1.66
N VAL A 79 -9.33 2.05 2.49
CA VAL A 79 -8.60 1.35 3.57
C VAL A 79 -8.92 1.83 4.98
N ARG A 80 -9.60 2.97 5.13
CA ARG A 80 -9.85 3.58 6.45
C ARG A 80 -10.68 2.72 7.41
N HIS A 81 -11.49 1.82 6.87
CA HIS A 81 -12.35 0.92 7.65
C HIS A 81 -11.80 -0.50 7.76
N ASP A 82 -10.59 -0.74 7.27
CA ASP A 82 -9.94 -2.02 7.47
C ASP A 82 -9.76 -2.29 8.97
N ALA A 83 -9.93 -3.55 9.34
CA ALA A 83 -9.76 -3.96 10.73
C ALA A 83 -8.34 -3.63 11.24
N PRO A 84 -8.16 -3.25 12.50
CA PRO A 84 -6.84 -2.93 13.08
C PRO A 84 -5.81 -4.04 12.86
N GLU A 85 -6.24 -5.29 12.85
CA GLU A 85 -5.40 -6.47 12.62
C GLU A 85 -4.78 -6.49 11.21
N VAL A 86 -5.47 -5.91 10.23
CA VAL A 86 -4.94 -5.77 8.86
C VAL A 86 -3.74 -4.82 8.85
N PHE A 87 -3.86 -3.68 9.50
CA PHE A 87 -2.76 -2.73 9.64
C PHE A 87 -1.59 -3.32 10.43
N GLU A 88 -1.87 -4.01 11.52
CA GLU A 88 -0.86 -4.69 12.31
C GLU A 88 -0.12 -5.76 11.51
N ALA A 89 -0.84 -6.57 10.72
CA ALA A 89 -0.24 -7.57 9.84
C ALA A 89 0.66 -6.93 8.78
N ILE A 90 0.24 -5.82 8.18
CA ILE A 90 1.03 -5.10 7.17
C ILE A 90 2.30 -4.52 7.79
N GLU A 91 2.22 -3.90 8.95
CA GLU A 91 3.32 -3.14 9.55
C GLU A 91 4.25 -3.99 10.43
N SER A 92 3.72 -4.99 11.11
CA SER A 92 4.46 -5.77 12.10
C SER A 92 4.85 -7.16 11.61
N ALA A 93 3.99 -7.83 10.84
CA ALA A 93 4.25 -9.18 10.37
C ALA A 93 5.10 -9.22 9.09
N ASN A 94 5.06 -8.18 8.26
CA ASN A 94 5.89 -8.09 7.08
C ASN A 94 7.31 -7.62 7.45
N PRO A 95 8.36 -8.42 7.22
CA PRO A 95 9.73 -8.09 7.64
C PRO A 95 10.33 -6.87 6.94
N TYR A 96 9.77 -6.44 5.80
CA TYR A 96 10.24 -5.29 5.02
C TYR A 96 9.56 -3.98 5.40
N SER A 97 8.47 -4.00 6.15
CA SER A 97 7.65 -2.81 6.41
C SER A 97 8.36 -1.77 7.28
N SER A 98 9.16 -2.19 8.23
CA SER A 98 9.87 -1.25 9.12
C SER A 98 10.86 -0.35 8.37
N SER A 99 11.56 -0.87 7.36
CA SER A 99 12.51 -0.09 6.55
C SER A 99 11.79 0.89 5.63
N VAL A 100 10.67 0.48 5.03
CA VAL A 100 9.83 1.35 4.19
C VAL A 100 9.25 2.50 5.02
N ARG A 101 8.69 2.20 6.19
CA ARG A 101 8.15 3.19 7.11
C ARG A 101 9.20 4.21 7.54
N ARG A 102 10.36 3.72 7.98
CA ARG A 102 11.48 4.59 8.38
C ARG A 102 11.89 5.51 7.23
N ARG A 103 12.10 4.98 6.04
CA ARG A 103 12.47 5.74 4.85
C ARG A 103 11.43 6.81 4.51
N PHE A 104 10.15 6.47 4.58
CA PHE A 104 9.06 7.40 4.34
C PHE A 104 9.10 8.59 5.29
N PHE A 105 9.21 8.34 6.60
CA PHE A 105 9.23 9.41 7.59
C PHE A 105 10.53 10.21 7.60
N GLU A 106 11.66 9.60 7.28
CA GLU A 106 12.92 10.33 7.08
C GLU A 106 12.80 11.35 5.93
N LEU A 107 12.26 10.93 4.80
CA LEU A 107 12.05 11.82 3.65
C LEU A 107 10.98 12.88 3.93
N ALA A 108 9.90 12.54 4.58
CA ALA A 108 8.87 13.51 4.97
C ALA A 108 9.42 14.53 5.96
N SER A 109 10.21 14.12 6.92
CA SER A 109 10.86 15.00 7.90
C SER A 109 11.90 15.92 7.22
N ALA A 110 12.70 15.39 6.30
CA ALA A 110 13.67 16.18 5.54
C ALA A 110 12.98 17.25 4.69
N LEU A 111 11.89 16.88 4.00
CA LEU A 111 11.10 17.84 3.23
C LEU A 111 10.47 18.91 4.13
N ASN A 112 9.98 18.54 5.30
CA ASN A 112 9.44 19.50 6.26
C ASN A 112 10.51 20.51 6.73
N ALA A 113 11.74 20.05 6.99
CA ALA A 113 12.85 20.92 7.38
C ALA A 113 13.24 21.86 6.23
N GLU A 114 13.36 21.34 5.01
CA GLU A 114 13.66 22.13 3.82
C GLU A 114 12.65 23.27 3.60
N LEU A 115 11.35 22.97 3.76
CA LEU A 115 10.30 23.97 3.60
C LEU A 115 10.25 24.99 4.74
N ALA A 116 10.65 24.60 5.95
CA ALA A 116 10.73 25.50 7.09
C ALA A 116 11.92 26.47 6.97
N ASP A 117 13.03 26.02 6.37
CA ASP A 117 14.26 26.82 6.15
C ASP A 117 14.25 27.55 4.80
N GLY A 118 13.16 27.48 4.03
CA GLY A 118 13.01 28.08 2.72
C GLY A 118 13.22 29.58 2.70
N PRO A 119 13.48 30.17 1.52
CA PRO A 119 13.85 31.60 1.44
C PRO A 119 12.74 32.47 2.04
N VAL A 120 13.17 33.31 2.95
CA VAL A 120 12.39 34.40 3.56
C VAL A 120 11.95 35.40 2.50
#